data_33b7c49b1a471e226188f7961d2d8203
#
_entry.id   33b7c49b1a471e226188f7961d2d8203
#
_cell.length_a   1.000
_cell.length_b   1.000
_cell.length_c   1.000
_cell.angle_alpha   90.00
_cell.angle_beta   90.00
_cell.angle_gamma   90.00
#
_symmetry.space_group_name_H-M   'P 1'
#
loop_
_entity.id
_entity.type
_entity.pdbx_description
1 polymer ?
#
loop_
_entity_poly.entity_id
_entity_poly.type
_entity_poly.pdbx_seq_one_letter_code
_entity_poly.pdbx_strand_id
1 'polypeptide(L)'
;TDKTLMVKLSPNAEDIVDMAIKCQEAGADSLSLINTLKGLAIDPYKRKAVFNNVYAGVSGPAVKPVALRMVHEVAKAVEIPVIGLGGITTGLDAIEFMMAGASAIQIGTVNFFNPMAGKEIIEEMELFCKEQGIKDINEIIGII
;
A
#
# COMPACT_ATOMS: atom_id res chain seq x y z
N THR A 1 -15.42 20.19 0.56
CA THR A 1 -15.62 19.81 -0.85
C THR A 1 -16.77 18.81 -0.98
N ASP A 2 -17.40 18.79 -2.14
CA ASP A 2 -18.41 17.80 -2.56
C ASP A 2 -17.81 16.66 -3.40
N LYS A 3 -16.48 16.61 -3.49
CA LYS A 3 -15.71 15.58 -4.18
C LYS A 3 -15.22 14.54 -3.19
N THR A 4 -15.18 13.28 -3.64
CA THR A 4 -14.56 12.18 -2.88
C THR A 4 -13.11 12.50 -2.55
N LEU A 5 -12.74 12.40 -1.28
CA LEU A 5 -11.41 12.70 -0.77
C LEU A 5 -10.74 11.41 -0.27
N MET A 6 -9.74 10.95 -1.01
CA MET A 6 -8.83 9.90 -0.56
C MET A 6 -7.56 10.51 -0.01
N VAL A 7 -7.25 10.24 1.26
CA VAL A 7 -6.03 10.75 1.91
C VAL A 7 -4.94 9.68 1.89
N LYS A 8 -3.76 10.03 1.35
CA LYS A 8 -2.61 9.11 1.31
C LYS A 8 -1.68 9.34 2.48
N LEU A 9 -1.58 8.33 3.34
CA LEU A 9 -0.80 8.39 4.57
C LEU A 9 0.68 8.09 4.35
N SER A 10 1.52 8.76 5.14
CA SER A 10 2.97 8.57 5.13
C SER A 10 3.39 7.54 6.17
N PRO A 11 4.25 6.57 5.81
CA PRO A 11 4.81 5.61 6.77
C PRO A 11 5.85 6.24 7.70
N ASN A 12 6.22 7.49 7.45
CA ASN A 12 7.19 8.23 8.27
C ASN A 12 6.51 9.05 9.38
N ALA A 13 5.20 8.88 9.55
CA ALA A 13 4.47 9.41 10.69
C ALA A 13 4.90 8.72 11.98
N GLU A 14 4.84 9.42 13.10
CA GLU A 14 5.13 8.86 14.42
C GLU A 14 4.13 7.76 14.79
N ASP A 15 2.85 8.01 14.52
CA ASP A 15 1.76 7.06 14.67
C ASP A 15 0.81 7.13 13.47
N ILE A 16 0.84 6.09 12.63
CA ILE A 16 0.03 6.04 11.41
C ILE A 16 -1.45 5.74 11.72
N VAL A 17 -1.72 5.03 12.82
CA VAL A 17 -3.09 4.69 13.25
C VAL A 17 -3.79 5.93 13.77
N ASP A 18 -3.15 6.71 14.66
CA ASP A 18 -3.68 7.98 15.14
C ASP A 18 -3.94 8.96 13.98
N MET A 19 -3.01 9.02 13.02
CA MET A 19 -3.20 9.83 11.82
C MET A 19 -4.41 9.37 10.99
N ALA A 20 -4.61 8.07 10.82
CA ALA A 20 -5.73 7.49 10.10
C ALA A 20 -7.07 7.86 10.74
N ILE A 21 -7.18 7.69 12.06
CA ILE A 21 -8.37 8.05 12.84
C ILE A 21 -8.69 9.54 12.68
N LYS A 22 -7.70 10.41 12.82
CA LYS A 22 -7.87 11.86 12.64
C LYS A 22 -8.30 12.24 11.23
N CYS A 23 -7.80 11.56 10.20
CA CYS A 23 -8.25 11.77 8.83
C CYS A 23 -9.73 11.38 8.64
N GLN A 24 -10.15 10.25 9.19
CA GLN A 24 -11.55 9.83 9.19
C GLN A 24 -12.44 10.85 9.91
N GLU A 25 -12.06 11.26 11.13
CA GLU A 25 -12.80 12.27 11.92
C GLU A 25 -12.90 13.62 11.20
N ALA A 26 -11.88 13.97 10.40
CA ALA A 26 -11.87 15.18 9.58
C ALA A 26 -12.70 15.06 8.28
N GLY A 27 -13.32 13.90 8.02
CA GLY A 27 -14.22 13.68 6.90
C GLY A 27 -13.53 13.16 5.62
N ALA A 28 -12.44 12.45 5.73
CA ALA A 28 -11.90 11.69 4.59
C ALA A 28 -12.86 10.55 4.22
N ASP A 29 -13.09 10.34 2.91
CA ASP A 29 -13.94 9.27 2.41
C ASP A 29 -13.22 7.92 2.32
N SER A 30 -11.90 7.94 2.21
CA SER A 30 -11.05 6.75 2.17
C SER A 30 -9.60 7.10 2.48
N LEU A 31 -8.82 6.08 2.85
CA LEU A 31 -7.38 6.21 3.10
C LEU A 31 -6.60 5.33 2.13
N SER A 32 -5.45 5.80 1.67
CA SER A 32 -4.47 4.94 1.00
C SER A 32 -3.14 4.97 1.74
N LEU A 33 -2.50 3.83 1.87
CA LEU A 33 -1.18 3.72 2.52
C LEU A 33 -0.41 2.52 1.97
N ILE A 34 0.88 2.68 1.80
CA ILE A 34 1.74 3.73 2.35
C ILE A 34 2.38 4.58 1.25
N ASN A 35 2.81 5.80 1.58
CA ASN A 35 3.77 6.51 0.77
C ASN A 35 5.17 5.87 0.97
N THR A 36 6.21 6.40 0.34
CA THR A 36 7.57 5.84 0.43
C THR A 36 8.20 6.03 1.81
N LEU A 37 9.00 5.05 2.22
CA LEU A 37 9.85 5.18 3.40
C LEU A 37 11.01 6.15 3.10
N LYS A 38 11.40 6.94 4.10
CA LYS A 38 12.52 7.88 3.97
C LYS A 38 13.84 7.13 4.05
N GLY A 39 14.69 7.30 3.04
CA GLY A 39 15.99 6.65 2.94
C GLY A 39 17.10 7.59 2.50
N LEU A 40 18.34 7.12 2.57
CA LEU A 40 19.55 7.81 2.15
C LEU A 40 20.40 6.89 1.28
N ALA A 41 20.93 7.43 0.18
CA ALA A 41 21.99 6.79 -0.61
C ALA A 41 23.22 7.69 -0.69
N ILE A 42 24.40 7.12 -0.47
CA ILE A 42 25.69 7.81 -0.48
C ILE A 42 26.55 7.25 -1.62
N ASP A 43 27.15 8.16 -2.38
CA ASP A 43 28.24 7.83 -3.32
C ASP A 43 29.57 7.94 -2.56
N PRO A 44 30.21 6.81 -2.23
CA PRO A 44 31.43 6.82 -1.41
C PRO A 44 32.64 7.41 -2.17
N TYR A 45 32.65 7.30 -3.50
CA TYR A 45 33.74 7.83 -4.32
C TYR A 45 33.67 9.35 -4.42
N LYS A 46 32.45 9.89 -4.55
CA LYS A 46 32.21 11.34 -4.57
C LYS A 46 32.09 11.94 -3.18
N ARG A 47 32.02 11.11 -2.13
CA ARG A 47 31.85 11.49 -0.73
C ARG A 47 30.67 12.44 -0.50
N LYS A 48 29.54 12.15 -1.13
CA LYS A 48 28.32 12.97 -1.05
C LYS A 48 27.05 12.12 -1.19
N ALA A 49 25.92 12.69 -0.79
CA ALA A 49 24.63 12.08 -1.07
C ALA A 49 24.39 11.94 -2.58
N VAL A 50 23.74 10.84 -2.99
CA VAL A 50 23.36 10.59 -4.40
C VAL A 50 22.33 11.61 -4.86
N PHE A 51 21.38 11.96 -3.99
CA PHE A 51 20.28 12.87 -4.31
C PHE A 51 20.55 14.27 -3.76
N ASN A 52 20.17 15.31 -4.51
CA ASN A 52 20.35 16.70 -4.11
C ASN A 52 19.59 17.03 -2.81
N ASN A 53 18.42 16.40 -2.58
CA ASN A 53 17.64 16.54 -1.35
C ASN A 53 18.16 15.69 -0.18
N VAL A 54 19.31 15.07 -0.31
CA VAL A 54 19.94 14.16 0.65
C VAL A 54 19.11 12.89 0.89
N TYR A 55 17.85 13.03 1.25
CA TYR A 55 16.92 11.93 1.48
C TYR A 55 16.00 11.71 0.29
N ALA A 56 15.66 10.43 0.03
CA ALA A 56 14.75 10.02 -1.01
C ALA A 56 13.80 8.93 -0.53
N GLY A 57 12.76 8.65 -1.32
CA GLY A 57 11.81 7.60 -1.01
C GLY A 57 12.33 6.21 -1.37
N VAL A 58 12.18 5.27 -0.45
CA VAL A 58 12.39 3.83 -0.67
C VAL A 58 11.06 3.20 -1.01
N SER A 59 11.00 2.48 -2.14
CA SER A 59 9.82 1.76 -2.63
C SER A 59 10.23 0.41 -3.24
N GLY A 60 9.26 -0.38 -3.69
CA GLY A 60 9.50 -1.69 -4.29
C GLY A 60 9.28 -2.85 -3.31
N PRO A 61 9.57 -4.11 -3.68
CA PRO A 61 9.21 -5.30 -2.91
C PRO A 61 9.69 -5.30 -1.46
N ALA A 62 10.85 -4.69 -1.19
CA ALA A 62 11.44 -4.64 0.16
C ALA A 62 10.56 -3.92 1.19
N VAL A 63 9.66 -3.03 0.78
CA VAL A 63 8.77 -2.31 1.71
C VAL A 63 7.47 -3.06 1.99
N LYS A 64 7.15 -4.15 1.25
CA LYS A 64 5.88 -4.89 1.38
C LYS A 64 5.55 -5.28 2.83
N PRO A 65 6.42 -5.93 3.60
CA PRO A 65 6.05 -6.37 4.96
C PRO A 65 5.73 -5.19 5.90
N VAL A 66 6.36 -4.04 5.69
CA VAL A 66 6.08 -2.83 6.47
C VAL A 66 4.73 -2.25 6.08
N ALA A 67 4.47 -2.13 4.75
CA ALA A 67 3.21 -1.64 4.22
C ALA A 67 2.02 -2.53 4.63
N LEU A 68 2.19 -3.85 4.54
CA LEU A 68 1.17 -4.83 4.89
C LEU A 68 0.77 -4.72 6.37
N ARG A 69 1.76 -4.63 7.28
CA ARG A 69 1.52 -4.40 8.71
C ARG A 69 0.74 -3.11 8.95
N MET A 70 1.16 -2.00 8.34
CA MET A 70 0.51 -0.70 8.52
C MET A 70 -0.93 -0.70 7.99
N VAL A 71 -1.19 -1.33 6.84
CA VAL A 71 -2.54 -1.50 6.30
C VAL A 71 -3.41 -2.30 7.27
N HIS A 72 -2.90 -3.39 7.82
CA HIS A 72 -3.63 -4.21 8.80
C HIS A 72 -3.98 -3.42 10.07
N GLU A 73 -3.04 -2.68 10.64
CA GLU A 73 -3.26 -1.86 11.84
C GLU A 73 -4.31 -0.77 11.58
N VAL A 74 -4.21 -0.07 10.44
CA VAL A 74 -5.15 1.00 10.08
C VAL A 74 -6.53 0.45 9.76
N ALA A 75 -6.63 -0.64 8.98
CA ALA A 75 -7.91 -1.24 8.63
C ALA A 75 -8.71 -1.72 9.85
N LYS A 76 -8.04 -2.09 10.95
CA LYS A 76 -8.69 -2.43 12.22
C LYS A 76 -9.13 -1.21 13.05
N ALA A 77 -8.64 -0.02 12.72
CA ALA A 77 -8.85 1.19 13.51
C ALA A 77 -9.85 2.18 12.90
N VAL A 78 -10.16 2.05 11.61
CA VAL A 78 -11.07 2.96 10.90
C VAL A 78 -12.21 2.19 10.22
N GLU A 79 -13.33 2.88 9.96
CA GLU A 79 -14.47 2.29 9.27
C GLU A 79 -14.53 2.64 7.77
N ILE A 80 -13.80 3.69 7.35
CA ILE A 80 -13.71 4.08 5.94
C ILE A 80 -12.79 3.15 5.16
N PRO A 81 -13.02 2.96 3.84
CA PRO A 81 -12.22 2.08 3.02
C PRO A 81 -10.71 2.39 3.07
N VAL A 82 -9.92 1.34 3.22
CA VAL A 82 -8.45 1.41 3.21
C VAL A 82 -7.92 0.80 1.92
N ILE A 83 -7.10 1.54 1.21
CA ILE A 83 -6.47 1.11 -0.04
C ILE A 83 -5.00 0.77 0.23
N GLY A 84 -4.62 -0.48 0.01
CA GLY A 84 -3.27 -0.98 0.24
C GLY A 84 -2.30 -0.63 -0.88
N LEU A 85 -1.11 -0.15 -0.51
CA LEU A 85 -0.07 0.29 -1.44
C LEU A 85 1.31 0.07 -0.82
N GLY A 86 2.21 -0.59 -1.53
CA GLY A 86 3.61 -0.70 -1.14
C GLY A 86 4.22 -2.09 -1.38
N GLY A 87 5.04 -2.20 -2.42
CA GLY A 87 5.78 -3.42 -2.73
C GLY A 87 4.98 -4.53 -3.38
N ILE A 88 3.76 -4.29 -3.81
CA ILE A 88 2.93 -5.25 -4.55
C ILE A 88 3.52 -5.45 -5.94
N THR A 89 3.80 -6.71 -6.29
CA THR A 89 4.37 -7.12 -7.57
C THR A 89 3.68 -8.31 -8.22
N THR A 90 2.90 -9.06 -7.45
CA THR A 90 2.16 -10.24 -7.89
C THR A 90 0.72 -10.22 -7.40
N GLY A 91 -0.15 -11.07 -7.96
CA GLY A 91 -1.51 -11.25 -7.48
C GLY A 91 -1.57 -11.78 -6.04
N LEU A 92 -0.62 -12.63 -5.63
CA LEU A 92 -0.54 -13.08 -4.25
C LEU A 92 -0.19 -11.96 -3.28
N ASP A 93 0.71 -11.03 -3.67
CA ASP A 93 0.95 -9.83 -2.86
C ASP A 93 -0.35 -9.03 -2.66
N ALA A 94 -1.15 -8.85 -3.74
CA ALA A 94 -2.42 -8.15 -3.68
C ALA A 94 -3.42 -8.87 -2.75
N ILE A 95 -3.52 -10.19 -2.83
CA ILE A 95 -4.36 -11.02 -1.94
C ILE A 95 -3.94 -10.84 -0.47
N GLU A 96 -2.64 -10.83 -0.17
CA GLU A 96 -2.16 -10.56 1.20
C GLU A 96 -2.69 -9.23 1.74
N PHE A 97 -2.66 -8.17 0.92
CA PHE A 97 -3.20 -6.87 1.32
C PHE A 97 -4.71 -6.89 1.52
N MET A 98 -5.46 -7.61 0.68
CA MET A 98 -6.91 -7.79 0.87
C MET A 98 -7.18 -8.53 2.19
N MET A 99 -6.49 -9.63 2.47
CA MET A 99 -6.62 -10.37 3.72
C MET A 99 -6.28 -9.52 4.95
N ALA A 100 -5.34 -8.59 4.82
CA ALA A 100 -4.98 -7.64 5.88
C ALA A 100 -6.02 -6.51 6.09
N GLY A 101 -7.06 -6.42 5.26
CA GLY A 101 -8.16 -5.47 5.40
C GLY A 101 -8.21 -4.37 4.36
N ALA A 102 -7.35 -4.40 3.33
CA ALA A 102 -7.47 -3.47 2.23
C ALA A 102 -8.71 -3.77 1.39
N SER A 103 -9.54 -2.76 1.12
CA SER A 103 -10.71 -2.85 0.23
C SER A 103 -10.35 -2.78 -1.24
N ALA A 104 -9.16 -2.26 -1.55
CA ALA A 104 -8.57 -2.21 -2.88
C ALA A 104 -7.04 -2.09 -2.76
N ILE A 105 -6.34 -2.27 -3.87
CA ILE A 105 -4.88 -2.12 -3.91
C ILE A 105 -4.47 -1.09 -4.96
N GLN A 106 -3.29 -0.52 -4.77
CA GLN A 106 -2.61 0.31 -5.76
C GLN A 106 -1.21 -0.22 -6.01
N ILE A 107 -0.78 -0.19 -7.27
CA ILE A 107 0.57 -0.55 -7.66
C ILE A 107 1.33 0.67 -8.18
N GLY A 108 2.59 0.78 -7.81
CA GLY A 108 3.45 1.91 -8.19
C GLY A 108 4.71 1.43 -8.89
N THR A 109 5.73 1.11 -8.11
CA THR A 109 7.10 0.82 -8.58
C THR A 109 7.17 -0.31 -9.62
N VAL A 110 6.34 -1.33 -9.52
CA VAL A 110 6.31 -2.46 -10.45
C VAL A 110 6.06 -2.02 -11.90
N ASN A 111 5.28 -0.95 -12.13
CA ASN A 111 4.98 -0.45 -13.47
C ASN A 111 6.22 0.07 -14.22
N PHE A 112 7.30 0.42 -13.50
CA PHE A 112 8.57 0.84 -14.12
C PHE A 112 9.37 -0.34 -14.69
N PHE A 113 9.12 -1.55 -14.21
CA PHE A 113 9.78 -2.77 -14.64
C PHE A 113 8.89 -3.62 -15.56
N ASN A 114 7.60 -3.62 -15.28
CA ASN A 114 6.59 -4.37 -16.03
C ASN A 114 5.33 -3.51 -16.24
N PRO A 115 5.17 -2.89 -17.42
CA PRO A 115 3.98 -2.09 -17.75
C PRO A 115 2.68 -2.90 -17.78
N MET A 116 2.75 -4.23 -17.86
CA MET A 116 1.60 -5.13 -17.85
C MET A 116 1.22 -5.61 -16.44
N ALA A 117 1.98 -5.24 -15.42
CA ALA A 117 1.80 -5.73 -14.04
C ALA A 117 0.36 -5.61 -13.54
N GLY A 118 -0.33 -4.52 -13.83
CA GLY A 118 -1.72 -4.34 -13.39
C GLY A 118 -2.66 -5.42 -13.94
N LYS A 119 -2.51 -5.79 -15.21
CA LYS A 119 -3.29 -6.85 -15.84
C LYS A 119 -2.92 -8.22 -15.25
N GLU A 120 -1.63 -8.51 -15.20
CA GLU A 120 -1.11 -9.80 -14.71
C GLU A 120 -1.52 -10.05 -13.25
N ILE A 121 -1.44 -9.03 -12.38
CA ILE A 121 -1.90 -9.10 -10.99
C ILE A 121 -3.37 -9.44 -10.91
N ILE A 122 -4.24 -8.83 -11.74
CA ILE A 122 -5.67 -9.14 -11.77
C ILE A 122 -5.89 -10.59 -12.19
N GLU A 123 -5.24 -11.05 -13.26
CA GLU A 123 -5.34 -12.42 -13.75
C GLU A 123 -4.89 -13.45 -12.70
N GLU A 124 -3.80 -13.16 -11.96
CA GLU A 124 -3.32 -13.99 -10.86
C GLU A 124 -4.31 -14.01 -9.67
N MET A 125 -4.91 -12.87 -9.33
CA MET A 125 -5.95 -12.79 -8.28
C MET A 125 -7.19 -13.61 -8.67
N GLU A 126 -7.65 -13.50 -9.92
CA GLU A 126 -8.77 -14.28 -10.43
C GLU A 126 -8.49 -15.79 -10.39
N LEU A 127 -7.25 -16.19 -10.78
CA LEU A 127 -6.83 -17.59 -10.72
C LEU A 127 -6.82 -18.09 -9.27
N PHE A 128 -6.26 -17.33 -8.34
CA PHE A 128 -6.26 -17.66 -6.92
C PHE A 128 -7.69 -17.86 -6.39
N CYS A 129 -8.59 -16.92 -6.66
CA CYS A 129 -9.99 -17.03 -6.24
C CYS A 129 -10.65 -18.30 -6.79
N LYS A 130 -10.41 -18.60 -8.07
CA LYS A 130 -10.94 -19.82 -8.70
C LYS A 130 -10.39 -21.10 -8.05
N GLU A 131 -9.09 -21.17 -7.79
CA GLU A 131 -8.42 -22.33 -7.17
C GLU A 131 -8.89 -22.56 -5.73
N GLN A 132 -9.14 -21.46 -4.99
CA GLN A 132 -9.61 -21.50 -3.60
C GLN A 132 -11.13 -21.58 -3.46
N GLY A 133 -11.89 -21.56 -4.57
CA GLY A 133 -13.34 -21.61 -4.56
C GLY A 133 -14.00 -20.33 -4.02
N ILE A 134 -13.28 -19.21 -4.00
CA ILE A 134 -13.76 -17.89 -3.57
C ILE A 134 -14.63 -17.32 -4.69
N LYS A 135 -15.88 -17.00 -4.39
CA LYS A 135 -16.85 -16.45 -5.37
C LYS A 135 -16.84 -14.94 -5.43
N ASP A 136 -16.54 -14.31 -4.32
CA ASP A 136 -16.44 -12.85 -4.17
C ASP A 136 -15.19 -12.53 -3.38
N ILE A 137 -14.34 -11.64 -3.90
CA ILE A 137 -13.11 -11.20 -3.25
C ILE A 137 -13.37 -10.61 -1.85
N ASN A 138 -14.57 -10.07 -1.62
CA ASN A 138 -14.98 -9.57 -0.32
C ASN A 138 -15.00 -10.64 0.77
N GLU A 139 -15.06 -11.94 0.41
CA GLU A 139 -15.02 -13.05 1.38
C GLU A 139 -13.67 -13.12 2.14
N ILE A 140 -12.61 -12.53 1.57
CA ILE A 140 -11.27 -12.59 2.15
C ILE A 140 -10.76 -11.24 2.68
N ILE A 141 -11.54 -10.17 2.58
CA ILE A 141 -11.12 -8.87 3.11
C ILE A 141 -11.14 -8.90 4.63
N GLY A 142 -9.96 -8.62 5.24
CA GLY A 142 -9.85 -8.47 6.68
C GLY A 142 -10.03 -9.75 7.49
N ILE A 143 -9.70 -10.91 6.93
CA ILE A 143 -9.84 -12.22 7.60
C ILE A 143 -8.69 -12.54 8.58
N ILE A 144 -7.65 -11.66 8.65
CA ILE A 144 -6.48 -11.83 9.53
C ILE A 144 -6.65 -10.96 10.79
#